data_f1e677fbbce79c0bed98a19eedb90ec2
#
_entry.id   f1e677fbbce79c0bed98a19eedb90ec2
#
_cell.length_a   1.000
_cell.length_b   1.000
_cell.length_c   1.000
_cell.angle_alpha   90.00
_cell.angle_beta   90.00
_cell.angle_gamma   90.00
#
_symmetry.space_group_name_H-M   'P 1'
#
loop_
_entity.id
_entity.type
_entity.pdbx_description
1 polymer ?
#
loop_
_entity_poly.entity_id
_entity_poly.type
_entity_poly.pdbx_seq_one_letter_code
_entity_poly.pdbx_strand_id
1 'polypeptide(L)'
;MIERQKMISTIEDLSMRKQCDLLSIHRSGLYYLPVEERKENLELMKLMDKQNLKRPTHGVLRIQDYLIGLGFVVNHKRVRRLLRLMGILAIYPKRNLSKLGLAKYIKPYLLRGLNIERPNQVWEIDITYIPMKRGFLYLTAIIDVYSRFVVGWGISNTLEAESSHRVLKAAISNYGKPEIINSDQGSQFTCKDWINYHESNDIKISMDGKGRALDNIFIERLWRSVKVDYVYLNPADDGLELYKGLREYFDDYNNHQAHQGIDRQIPVNRFKQAA
;
A
#
# COMPACT_ATOMS: atom_id res chain seq x y z
N MET A 1 -35.50 -11.34 8.54
CA MET A 1 -35.58 -12.20 9.76
C MET A 1 -36.41 -11.54 10.86
N ILE A 2 -36.16 -10.28 11.23
CA ILE A 2 -36.91 -9.53 12.27
C ILE A 2 -38.40 -9.44 11.98
N GLU A 3 -38.84 -9.23 10.73
CA GLU A 3 -40.24 -9.18 10.35
C GLU A 3 -40.96 -10.52 10.59
N ARG A 4 -40.32 -11.64 10.25
CA ARG A 4 -40.88 -12.98 10.49
C ARG A 4 -41.01 -13.29 11.98
N GLN A 5 -40.08 -12.80 12.82
CA GLN A 5 -40.17 -12.95 14.29
C GLN A 5 -41.39 -12.19 14.87
N LYS A 6 -41.75 -11.04 14.32
CA LYS A 6 -42.91 -10.24 14.73
C LYS A 6 -44.24 -10.91 14.39
N MET A 7 -44.26 -11.87 13.47
CA MET A 7 -45.46 -12.60 13.07
C MET A 7 -45.85 -13.73 14.05
N ILE A 8 -44.95 -14.05 15.00
CA ILE A 8 -45.22 -15.09 16.00
C ILE A 8 -46.10 -14.51 17.12
N SER A 9 -47.24 -15.15 17.34
CA SER A 9 -48.17 -14.78 18.37
C SER A 9 -48.38 -15.91 19.36
N THR A 10 -48.51 -15.58 20.65
CA THR A 10 -48.88 -16.53 21.72
C THR A 10 -50.39 -16.77 21.82
N ILE A 11 -51.22 -16.02 21.04
CA ILE A 11 -52.69 -16.04 21.11
C ILE A 11 -53.28 -16.95 20.03
N GLU A 12 -52.46 -17.39 19.06
CA GLU A 12 -52.87 -18.25 17.95
C GLU A 12 -52.99 -19.73 18.37
N ASP A 13 -53.89 -20.48 17.73
CA ASP A 13 -54.12 -21.93 17.96
C ASP A 13 -52.88 -22.79 17.62
N LEU A 14 -51.90 -22.25 16.87
CA LEU A 14 -50.68 -22.94 16.50
C LEU A 14 -49.59 -22.78 17.57
N SER A 15 -49.01 -23.91 17.99
CA SER A 15 -47.86 -23.84 18.93
C SER A 15 -46.73 -23.01 18.38
N MET A 16 -45.98 -22.29 19.24
CA MET A 16 -44.80 -21.50 18.88
C MET A 16 -43.76 -22.27 18.03
N ARG A 17 -43.62 -23.58 18.28
CA ARG A 17 -42.77 -24.44 17.48
C ARG A 17 -43.25 -24.54 16.04
N LYS A 18 -44.53 -24.80 15.85
CA LYS A 18 -45.16 -24.92 14.53
C LYS A 18 -45.13 -23.60 13.75
N GLN A 19 -45.35 -22.47 14.43
CA GLN A 19 -45.20 -21.13 13.82
C GLN A 19 -43.74 -20.88 13.37
N CYS A 20 -42.76 -21.21 14.19
CA CYS A 20 -41.34 -21.10 13.81
C CYS A 20 -40.98 -21.95 12.59
N ASP A 21 -41.46 -23.20 12.54
CA ASP A 21 -41.24 -24.11 11.41
C ASP A 21 -41.84 -23.56 10.11
N LEU A 22 -43.09 -23.05 10.17
CA LEU A 22 -43.77 -22.44 9.03
C LEU A 22 -43.08 -21.18 8.52
N LEU A 23 -42.51 -20.34 9.41
CA LEU A 23 -41.81 -19.13 9.10
C LEU A 23 -40.33 -19.36 8.77
N SER A 24 -39.87 -20.62 8.83
CA SER A 24 -38.47 -21.00 8.62
C SER A 24 -37.47 -20.19 9.48
N ILE A 25 -37.81 -20.03 10.77
CA ILE A 25 -36.95 -19.38 11.77
C ILE A 25 -36.62 -20.33 12.93
N HIS A 26 -35.40 -20.18 13.48
CA HIS A 26 -35.02 -20.99 14.63
C HIS A 26 -35.65 -20.45 15.91
N ARG A 27 -36.32 -21.33 16.71
CA ARG A 27 -37.02 -20.94 17.94
C ARG A 27 -36.16 -20.20 18.94
N SER A 28 -34.84 -20.57 19.07
CA SER A 28 -33.93 -19.89 20.00
C SER A 28 -33.71 -18.41 19.63
N GLY A 29 -33.87 -18.04 18.35
CA GLY A 29 -33.79 -16.65 17.90
C GLY A 29 -34.82 -15.72 18.50
N LEU A 30 -36.01 -16.24 18.93
CA LEU A 30 -37.03 -15.46 19.58
C LEU A 30 -36.64 -14.93 20.96
N TYR A 31 -35.76 -15.66 21.63
CA TYR A 31 -35.33 -15.35 22.98
C TYR A 31 -33.93 -14.66 22.99
N TYR A 32 -33.36 -14.42 21.80
CA TYR A 32 -32.06 -13.76 21.70
C TYR A 32 -32.22 -12.26 21.95
N LEU A 33 -31.65 -11.81 23.05
CA LEU A 33 -31.48 -10.39 23.34
C LEU A 33 -30.08 -9.98 22.87
N PRO A 34 -29.96 -8.96 21.97
CA PRO A 34 -28.66 -8.45 21.57
C PRO A 34 -27.87 -7.96 22.78
N VAL A 35 -26.65 -8.47 22.93
CA VAL A 35 -25.75 -7.99 23.98
C VAL A 35 -25.10 -6.69 23.50
N GLU A 36 -25.14 -5.65 24.32
CA GLU A 36 -24.48 -4.38 24.03
C GLU A 36 -22.97 -4.55 23.92
N GLU A 37 -22.35 -3.70 23.11
CA GLU A 37 -20.88 -3.68 22.98
C GLU A 37 -20.23 -3.24 24.30
N ARG A 38 -19.09 -3.88 24.64
CA ARG A 38 -18.34 -3.56 25.85
C ARG A 38 -17.80 -2.13 25.77
N LYS A 39 -17.72 -1.44 26.89
CA LYS A 39 -17.20 -0.05 27.00
C LYS A 39 -15.84 0.13 26.33
N GLU A 40 -14.93 -0.83 26.54
CA GLU A 40 -13.61 -0.86 25.88
C GLU A 40 -13.72 -0.91 24.35
N ASN A 41 -14.68 -1.65 23.78
CA ASN A 41 -14.90 -1.68 22.34
C ASN A 41 -15.44 -0.34 21.81
N LEU A 42 -16.31 0.32 22.58
CA LEU A 42 -16.82 1.64 22.21
C LEU A 42 -15.70 2.70 22.22
N GLU A 43 -14.75 2.60 23.14
CA GLU A 43 -13.56 3.45 23.16
C GLU A 43 -12.67 3.21 21.94
N LEU A 44 -12.36 1.94 21.64
CA LEU A 44 -11.63 1.57 20.42
C LEU A 44 -12.33 2.07 19.15
N MET A 45 -13.65 1.93 19.05
CA MET A 45 -14.44 2.41 17.90
C MET A 45 -14.32 3.93 17.72
N LYS A 46 -14.35 4.72 18.78
CA LYS A 46 -14.12 6.18 18.72
C LYS A 46 -12.73 6.54 18.18
N LEU A 47 -11.69 5.83 18.65
CA LEU A 47 -10.32 6.03 18.15
C LEU A 47 -10.17 5.61 16.70
N MET A 48 -10.79 4.49 16.31
CA MET A 48 -10.78 3.99 14.93
C MET A 48 -11.50 4.96 13.98
N ASP A 49 -12.64 5.52 14.38
CA ASP A 49 -13.37 6.53 13.61
C ASP A 49 -12.53 7.79 13.42
N LYS A 50 -11.94 8.32 14.48
CA LYS A 50 -11.02 9.46 14.42
C LYS A 50 -9.83 9.22 13.48
N GLN A 51 -9.26 8.01 13.49
CA GLN A 51 -8.17 7.66 12.59
C GLN A 51 -8.67 7.51 11.14
N ASN A 52 -9.85 6.93 10.93
CA ASN A 52 -10.44 6.80 9.61
C ASN A 52 -10.76 8.16 8.97
N LEU A 53 -11.22 9.14 9.73
CA LEU A 53 -11.41 10.52 9.24
C LEU A 53 -10.10 11.15 8.77
N LYS A 54 -8.99 10.87 9.45
CA LYS A 54 -7.66 11.33 9.04
C LYS A 54 -7.09 10.56 7.85
N ARG A 55 -7.31 9.26 7.81
CA ARG A 55 -6.69 8.30 6.88
C ARG A 55 -7.71 7.28 6.38
N PRO A 56 -8.66 7.65 5.51
CA PRO A 56 -9.77 6.79 5.11
C PRO A 56 -9.33 5.55 4.30
N THR A 57 -8.09 5.50 3.87
CA THR A 57 -7.47 4.38 3.15
C THR A 57 -6.84 3.33 4.08
N HIS A 58 -6.78 3.61 5.39
CA HIS A 58 -6.22 2.66 6.36
C HIS A 58 -7.13 1.46 6.57
N GLY A 59 -6.66 0.27 6.17
CA GLY A 59 -7.34 -0.99 6.40
C GLY A 59 -7.10 -1.54 7.81
N VAL A 60 -7.63 -2.74 8.05
CA VAL A 60 -7.63 -3.43 9.36
C VAL A 60 -6.26 -3.43 10.04
N LEU A 61 -5.20 -3.75 9.30
CA LEU A 61 -3.86 -3.90 9.89
C LEU A 61 -3.25 -2.53 10.28
N ARG A 62 -3.38 -1.52 9.43
CA ARG A 62 -2.91 -0.16 9.76
C ARG A 62 -3.68 0.47 10.94
N ILE A 63 -4.97 0.18 11.04
CA ILE A 63 -5.77 0.58 12.22
C ILE A 63 -5.32 -0.19 13.46
N GLN A 64 -5.00 -1.47 13.34
CA GLN A 64 -4.43 -2.24 14.44
C GLN A 64 -3.10 -1.64 14.91
N ASP A 65 -2.18 -1.35 13.99
CA ASP A 65 -0.88 -0.75 14.31
C ASP A 65 -1.04 0.61 15.00
N TYR A 66 -2.00 1.43 14.55
CA TYR A 66 -2.34 2.68 15.22
C TYR A 66 -2.80 2.48 16.67
N LEU A 67 -3.69 1.51 16.92
CA LEU A 67 -4.17 1.21 18.28
C LEU A 67 -3.06 0.64 19.17
N ILE A 68 -2.18 -0.19 18.63
CA ILE A 68 -0.99 -0.69 19.34
C ILE A 68 -0.06 0.47 19.71
N GLY A 69 0.15 1.42 18.80
CA GLY A 69 0.93 2.64 19.08
C GLY A 69 0.35 3.53 20.18
N LEU A 70 -0.96 3.43 20.45
CA LEU A 70 -1.63 4.07 21.57
C LEU A 70 -1.61 3.23 22.87
N GLY A 71 -0.96 2.06 22.88
CA GLY A 71 -0.82 1.18 24.03
C GLY A 71 -1.92 0.11 24.17
N PHE A 72 -2.84 -0.03 23.20
CA PHE A 72 -3.88 -1.06 23.27
C PHE A 72 -3.38 -2.41 22.74
N VAL A 73 -3.65 -3.49 23.46
CA VAL A 73 -3.39 -4.86 22.99
C VAL A 73 -4.63 -5.37 22.26
N VAL A 74 -4.60 -5.33 20.92
CA VAL A 74 -5.75 -5.71 20.08
C VAL A 74 -5.36 -6.67 18.96
N ASN A 75 -6.21 -7.67 18.71
CA ASN A 75 -6.05 -8.59 17.59
C ASN A 75 -6.74 -8.01 16.33
N HIS A 76 -6.15 -8.22 15.14
CA HIS A 76 -6.73 -7.79 13.86
C HIS A 76 -8.14 -8.33 13.62
N LYS A 77 -8.51 -9.51 14.15
CA LYS A 77 -9.87 -10.06 14.08
C LYS A 77 -10.87 -9.18 14.85
N ARG A 78 -10.49 -8.68 16.03
CA ARG A 78 -11.31 -7.74 16.83
C ARG A 78 -11.47 -6.42 16.09
N VAL A 79 -10.39 -5.84 15.56
CA VAL A 79 -10.43 -4.61 14.76
C VAL A 79 -11.35 -4.77 13.54
N ARG A 80 -11.21 -5.86 12.79
CA ARG A 80 -12.08 -6.14 11.62
C ARG A 80 -13.56 -6.23 11.99
N ARG A 81 -13.89 -6.88 13.10
CA ARG A 81 -15.27 -6.97 13.59
C ARG A 81 -15.83 -5.60 13.93
N LEU A 82 -15.07 -4.78 14.65
CA LEU A 82 -15.50 -3.42 15.05
C LEU A 82 -15.65 -2.50 13.82
N LEU A 83 -14.72 -2.51 12.86
CA LEU A 83 -14.86 -1.75 11.61
C LEU A 83 -16.11 -2.16 10.83
N ARG A 84 -16.43 -3.46 10.75
CA ARG A 84 -17.66 -3.93 10.11
C ARG A 84 -18.92 -3.46 10.84
N LEU A 85 -18.89 -3.48 12.16
CA LEU A 85 -20.00 -3.01 12.98
C LEU A 85 -20.27 -1.51 12.77
N MET A 86 -19.20 -0.72 12.59
CA MET A 86 -19.26 0.72 12.27
C MET A 86 -19.60 0.99 10.79
N GLY A 87 -19.66 -0.01 9.92
CA GLY A 87 -19.82 0.18 8.49
C GLY A 87 -18.63 0.82 7.79
N ILE A 88 -17.45 0.85 8.44
CA ILE A 88 -16.24 1.48 7.92
C ILE A 88 -15.47 0.50 7.05
N LEU A 89 -15.24 0.89 5.80
CA LEU A 89 -14.38 0.19 4.83
C LEU A 89 -13.30 1.16 4.33
N ALA A 90 -12.06 0.66 4.21
CA ALA A 90 -11.00 1.45 3.62
C ALA A 90 -11.30 1.79 2.15
N ILE A 91 -11.03 3.02 1.76
CA ILE A 91 -11.27 3.50 0.39
C ILE A 91 -10.13 3.04 -0.52
N TYR A 92 -10.46 2.37 -1.63
CA TYR A 92 -9.51 1.91 -2.64
C TYR A 92 -9.96 2.28 -4.05
N PRO A 93 -9.08 2.79 -4.92
CA PRO A 93 -9.37 2.96 -6.33
C PRO A 93 -9.49 1.60 -7.03
N LYS A 94 -10.32 1.51 -8.07
CA LYS A 94 -10.40 0.31 -8.91
C LYS A 94 -9.13 0.14 -9.75
N ARG A 95 -8.72 -1.11 -9.95
CA ARG A 95 -7.51 -1.48 -10.72
C ARG A 95 -7.66 -1.12 -12.20
N ASN A 96 -6.67 -0.46 -12.77
CA ASN A 96 -6.58 -0.21 -14.21
C ASN A 96 -5.41 -1.00 -14.84
N LEU A 97 -5.60 -1.53 -16.04
CA LEU A 97 -4.63 -2.41 -16.73
C LEU A 97 -4.25 -1.80 -18.07
N SER A 98 -2.98 -1.39 -18.25
CA SER A 98 -2.41 -0.91 -19.53
C SER A 98 -1.52 -1.96 -20.18
N LYS A 99 -1.49 -2.03 -21.54
CA LYS A 99 -0.64 -2.96 -22.31
C LYS A 99 0.74 -2.36 -22.59
N LEU A 100 1.80 -3.15 -22.41
CA LEU A 100 3.21 -2.78 -22.63
C LEU A 100 3.65 -2.98 -24.10
N GLY A 101 4.58 -2.12 -24.59
CA GLY A 101 5.23 -2.21 -25.91
C GLY A 101 6.49 -3.12 -25.91
N LEU A 102 7.12 -3.28 -27.09
CA LEU A 102 8.37 -4.05 -27.26
C LEU A 102 9.60 -3.19 -26.98
N ALA A 103 10.51 -3.66 -26.14
CA ALA A 103 11.76 -2.98 -25.79
C ALA A 103 12.96 -3.53 -26.57
N LYS A 104 13.93 -2.64 -26.94
CA LYS A 104 15.09 -2.98 -27.81
C LYS A 104 16.24 -3.68 -27.07
N TYR A 105 16.47 -3.39 -25.79
CA TYR A 105 17.53 -3.96 -24.96
C TYR A 105 16.96 -4.54 -23.68
N ILE A 106 16.66 -5.82 -23.66
CA ILE A 106 16.11 -6.51 -22.50
C ILE A 106 17.26 -7.24 -21.79
N LYS A 107 17.39 -7.04 -20.47
CA LYS A 107 18.33 -7.78 -19.61
C LYS A 107 17.57 -8.89 -18.84
N PRO A 108 18.26 -9.96 -18.42
CA PRO A 108 17.61 -11.05 -17.68
C PRO A 108 17.16 -10.62 -16.27
N TYR A 109 16.13 -11.29 -15.75
CA TYR A 109 15.72 -11.13 -14.36
C TYR A 109 16.66 -11.86 -13.41
N LEU A 110 17.32 -11.13 -12.51
CA LEU A 110 18.38 -11.62 -11.64
C LEU A 110 17.93 -11.95 -10.21
N LEU A 111 16.70 -11.59 -9.83
CA LEU A 111 16.27 -11.69 -8.42
C LEU A 111 15.64 -13.03 -8.06
N ARG A 112 15.50 -13.97 -9.03
CA ARG A 112 14.91 -15.27 -8.75
C ARG A 112 15.78 -16.10 -7.81
N GLY A 113 15.26 -16.40 -6.60
CA GLY A 113 15.97 -17.19 -5.60
C GLY A 113 17.12 -16.43 -4.91
N LEU A 114 17.25 -15.12 -5.15
CA LEU A 114 18.20 -14.28 -4.46
C LEU A 114 17.68 -13.94 -3.05
N ASN A 115 18.47 -14.30 -2.02
CA ASN A 115 18.24 -13.80 -0.67
C ASN A 115 18.75 -12.36 -0.57
N ILE A 116 17.85 -11.45 -0.21
CA ILE A 116 18.17 -10.02 -0.03
C ILE A 116 18.32 -9.78 1.47
N GLU A 117 19.57 -9.59 1.92
CA GLU A 117 19.95 -9.63 3.33
C GLU A 117 20.49 -8.30 3.88
N ARG A 118 20.76 -7.34 3.01
CA ARG A 118 21.34 -6.04 3.39
C ARG A 118 20.88 -4.88 2.53
N PRO A 119 20.94 -3.63 3.02
CA PRO A 119 20.72 -2.43 2.23
C PRO A 119 21.67 -2.35 1.03
N ASN A 120 21.25 -1.66 -0.02
CA ASN A 120 22.00 -1.46 -1.26
C ASN A 120 22.35 -2.76 -2.03
N GLN A 121 21.79 -3.90 -1.65
CA GLN A 121 21.94 -5.13 -2.43
C GLN A 121 21.05 -5.08 -3.68
N VAL A 122 19.80 -4.69 -3.53
CA VAL A 122 18.84 -4.56 -4.64
C VAL A 122 18.04 -3.28 -4.49
N TRP A 123 18.02 -2.47 -5.53
CA TRP A 123 17.08 -1.36 -5.67
C TRP A 123 16.06 -1.67 -6.76
N GLU A 124 14.80 -1.33 -6.55
CA GLU A 124 13.78 -1.29 -7.60
C GLU A 124 13.52 0.15 -8.00
N ILE A 125 13.46 0.40 -9.31
CA ILE A 125 13.12 1.70 -9.91
C ILE A 125 11.93 1.53 -10.84
N ASP A 126 11.01 2.49 -10.79
CA ASP A 126 9.89 2.54 -11.70
C ASP A 126 9.34 3.97 -11.83
N ILE A 127 8.48 4.19 -12.84
CA ILE A 127 7.82 5.46 -13.12
C ILE A 127 6.31 5.26 -13.11
N THR A 128 5.62 6.15 -12.43
CA THR A 128 4.15 6.12 -12.41
C THR A 128 3.55 7.48 -12.78
N TYR A 129 2.30 7.47 -13.28
CA TYR A 129 1.51 8.66 -13.53
C TYR A 129 0.87 9.14 -12.23
N ILE A 130 1.00 10.44 -11.96
CA ILE A 130 0.31 11.12 -10.88
C ILE A 130 -0.72 12.08 -11.47
N PRO A 131 -2.02 11.83 -11.29
CA PRO A 131 -3.05 12.74 -11.76
C PRO A 131 -3.03 14.02 -10.91
N MET A 132 -3.28 15.15 -11.57
CA MET A 132 -3.51 16.46 -10.95
C MET A 132 -4.92 16.94 -11.31
N LYS A 133 -5.38 18.03 -10.77
CA LYS A 133 -6.66 18.64 -11.20
C LYS A 133 -6.68 18.94 -12.69
N ARG A 134 -5.53 19.30 -13.28
CA ARG A 134 -5.35 19.49 -14.73
C ARG A 134 -4.13 18.73 -15.19
N GLY A 135 -4.35 17.67 -15.99
CA GLY A 135 -3.27 16.85 -16.55
C GLY A 135 -2.67 15.87 -15.55
N PHE A 136 -1.39 15.56 -15.74
CA PHE A 136 -0.64 14.62 -14.89
C PHE A 136 0.85 14.94 -14.93
N LEU A 137 1.59 14.44 -13.95
CA LEU A 137 3.05 14.38 -13.94
C LEU A 137 3.52 12.94 -13.78
N TYR A 138 4.78 12.69 -14.16
CA TYR A 138 5.44 11.43 -13.91
C TYR A 138 6.18 11.50 -12.58
N LEU A 139 6.02 10.47 -11.77
CA LEU A 139 6.78 10.28 -10.54
C LEU A 139 7.70 9.09 -10.74
N THR A 140 9.00 9.32 -10.68
CA THR A 140 10.02 8.29 -10.59
C THR A 140 10.36 8.08 -9.12
N ALA A 141 10.47 6.83 -8.65
CA ALA A 141 11.03 6.52 -7.35
C ALA A 141 11.95 5.30 -7.41
N ILE A 142 12.84 5.23 -6.43
CA ILE A 142 13.78 4.15 -6.21
C ILE A 142 13.63 3.68 -4.77
N ILE A 143 13.36 2.40 -4.58
CA ILE A 143 13.19 1.78 -3.27
C ILE A 143 14.29 0.73 -3.03
N ASP A 144 14.90 0.75 -1.86
CA ASP A 144 15.74 -0.34 -1.39
C ASP A 144 14.88 -1.53 -0.98
N VAL A 145 15.09 -2.68 -1.61
CA VAL A 145 14.24 -3.86 -1.44
C VAL A 145 14.37 -4.48 -0.05
N TYR A 146 15.53 -4.39 0.59
CA TYR A 146 15.75 -4.93 1.94
C TYR A 146 15.00 -4.15 3.01
N SER A 147 15.17 -2.83 2.99
CA SER A 147 14.68 -1.94 4.05
C SER A 147 13.31 -1.28 3.76
N ARG A 148 12.87 -1.31 2.50
CA ARG A 148 11.72 -0.52 1.99
C ARG A 148 11.97 0.98 2.02
N PHE A 149 13.19 1.43 2.30
CA PHE A 149 13.57 2.84 2.29
C PHE A 149 13.56 3.39 0.87
N VAL A 150 12.88 4.51 0.65
CA VAL A 150 12.89 5.22 -0.63
C VAL A 150 14.16 6.04 -0.71
N VAL A 151 15.15 5.54 -1.45
CA VAL A 151 16.49 6.16 -1.59
C VAL A 151 16.48 7.35 -2.56
N GLY A 152 15.48 7.45 -3.42
CA GLY A 152 15.36 8.58 -4.35
C GLY A 152 13.98 8.67 -4.96
N TRP A 153 13.55 9.89 -5.27
CA TRP A 153 12.32 10.16 -6.01
C TRP A 153 12.40 11.53 -6.69
N GLY A 154 11.57 11.71 -7.71
CA GLY A 154 11.46 12.99 -8.41
C GLY A 154 10.26 13.03 -9.34
N ILE A 155 9.76 14.23 -9.62
CA ILE A 155 8.67 14.45 -10.58
C ILE A 155 9.17 15.07 -11.87
N SER A 156 8.51 14.76 -12.99
CA SER A 156 8.79 15.29 -14.31
C SER A 156 7.51 15.45 -15.13
N ASN A 157 7.52 16.38 -16.08
CA ASN A 157 6.48 16.52 -17.09
C ASN A 157 6.75 15.66 -18.35
N THR A 158 7.90 15.02 -18.44
CA THR A 158 8.29 14.15 -19.56
C THR A 158 8.64 12.74 -19.05
N LEU A 159 8.48 11.75 -19.92
CA LEU A 159 8.85 10.36 -19.68
C LEU A 159 10.27 10.05 -20.21
N GLU A 160 11.14 11.04 -20.30
CA GLU A 160 12.49 10.88 -20.79
C GLU A 160 13.40 10.16 -19.78
N ALA A 161 14.32 9.33 -20.29
CA ALA A 161 15.29 8.60 -19.48
C ALA A 161 16.15 9.50 -18.59
N GLU A 162 16.42 10.74 -19.02
CA GLU A 162 17.21 11.74 -18.28
C GLU A 162 16.63 12.04 -16.89
N SER A 163 15.30 12.08 -16.76
CA SER A 163 14.63 12.30 -15.47
C SER A 163 14.92 11.18 -14.47
N SER A 164 14.84 9.93 -14.92
CA SER A 164 15.17 8.75 -14.11
C SER A 164 16.65 8.68 -13.76
N HIS A 165 17.53 9.03 -14.71
CA HIS A 165 18.98 9.12 -14.47
C HIS A 165 19.33 10.14 -13.39
N ARG A 166 18.67 11.31 -13.38
CA ARG A 166 18.89 12.35 -12.37
C ARG A 166 18.52 11.86 -10.98
N VAL A 167 17.37 11.20 -10.85
CA VAL A 167 16.93 10.59 -9.57
C VAL A 167 17.93 9.53 -9.11
N LEU A 168 18.38 8.64 -10.01
CA LEU A 168 19.34 7.60 -9.69
C LEU A 168 20.69 8.16 -9.24
N LYS A 169 21.25 9.14 -9.98
CA LYS A 169 22.52 9.76 -9.63
C LYS A 169 22.47 10.44 -8.26
N ALA A 170 21.37 11.12 -7.95
CA ALA A 170 21.17 11.71 -6.63
C ALA A 170 21.06 10.65 -5.53
N ALA A 171 20.34 9.56 -5.77
CA ALA A 171 20.25 8.44 -4.83
C ALA A 171 21.62 7.80 -4.55
N ILE A 172 22.39 7.52 -5.60
CA ILE A 172 23.75 6.96 -5.46
C ILE A 172 24.68 7.91 -4.70
N SER A 173 24.61 9.21 -4.96
CA SER A 173 25.41 10.21 -4.24
C SER A 173 25.13 10.26 -2.74
N ASN A 174 23.87 10.05 -2.35
CA ASN A 174 23.42 10.18 -0.96
C ASN A 174 23.55 8.88 -0.15
N TYR A 175 23.36 7.72 -0.80
CA TYR A 175 23.18 6.43 -0.10
C TYR A 175 24.14 5.33 -0.58
N GLY A 176 25.05 5.63 -1.50
CA GLY A 176 25.92 4.64 -2.13
C GLY A 176 25.27 3.95 -3.33
N LYS A 177 26.01 3.11 -4.05
CA LYS A 177 25.51 2.40 -5.23
C LYS A 177 24.91 1.04 -4.86
N PRO A 178 23.82 0.60 -5.55
CA PRO A 178 23.29 -0.75 -5.39
C PRO A 178 24.17 -1.76 -6.15
N GLU A 179 24.09 -3.04 -5.75
CA GLU A 179 24.71 -4.12 -6.53
C GLU A 179 23.85 -4.47 -7.75
N ILE A 180 22.53 -4.45 -7.58
CA ILE A 180 21.55 -4.76 -8.62
C ILE A 180 20.50 -3.65 -8.64
N ILE A 181 20.15 -3.18 -9.84
CA ILE A 181 18.95 -2.37 -10.06
C ILE A 181 17.95 -3.15 -10.87
N ASN A 182 16.71 -3.25 -10.37
CA ASN A 182 15.60 -3.91 -11.06
C ASN A 182 14.63 -2.87 -11.61
N SER A 183 14.21 -3.03 -12.85
CA SER A 183 13.25 -2.15 -13.51
C SER A 183 12.28 -2.96 -14.38
N ASP A 184 11.22 -2.33 -14.86
CA ASP A 184 10.42 -2.86 -15.94
C ASP A 184 11.15 -2.77 -17.29
N GLN A 185 10.52 -3.26 -18.37
CA GLN A 185 11.03 -3.19 -19.73
C GLN A 185 10.64 -1.89 -20.45
N GLY A 186 10.43 -0.81 -19.74
CA GLY A 186 10.09 0.50 -20.30
C GLY A 186 11.20 1.05 -21.21
N SER A 187 10.82 1.89 -22.17
CA SER A 187 11.78 2.50 -23.12
C SER A 187 12.87 3.32 -22.43
N GLN A 188 12.57 3.93 -21.31
CA GLN A 188 13.49 4.72 -20.48
C GLN A 188 14.57 3.87 -19.82
N PHE A 189 14.28 2.58 -19.52
CA PHE A 189 15.21 1.64 -18.90
C PHE A 189 15.89 0.70 -19.90
N THR A 190 15.42 0.69 -21.15
CA THR A 190 16.00 -0.12 -22.23
C THR A 190 16.74 0.72 -23.27
N CYS A 191 17.07 1.96 -22.97
CA CYS A 191 17.90 2.83 -23.81
C CYS A 191 19.39 2.60 -23.57
N LYS A 192 20.19 2.94 -24.58
CA LYS A 192 21.66 2.73 -24.57
C LYS A 192 22.34 3.48 -23.41
N ASP A 193 21.91 4.70 -23.12
CA ASP A 193 22.50 5.56 -22.07
C ASP A 193 22.27 4.99 -20.68
N TRP A 194 21.09 4.42 -20.42
CA TRP A 194 20.79 3.72 -19.19
C TRP A 194 21.71 2.52 -18.97
N ILE A 195 21.84 1.67 -19.99
CA ILE A 195 22.66 0.47 -19.91
C ILE A 195 24.13 0.83 -19.72
N ASN A 196 24.68 1.73 -20.53
CA ASN A 196 26.07 2.16 -20.45
C ASN A 196 26.40 2.76 -19.07
N TYR A 197 25.52 3.56 -18.50
CA TYR A 197 25.73 4.16 -17.17
C TYR A 197 25.87 3.07 -16.10
N HIS A 198 25.01 2.06 -16.08
CA HIS A 198 25.08 1.00 -15.09
C HIS A 198 26.32 0.11 -15.27
N GLU A 199 26.59 -0.28 -16.51
CA GLU A 199 27.77 -1.08 -16.84
C GLU A 199 29.08 -0.36 -16.47
N SER A 200 29.19 0.96 -16.71
CA SER A 200 30.37 1.75 -16.33
C SER A 200 30.52 1.98 -14.82
N ASN A 201 29.47 1.76 -14.04
CA ASN A 201 29.49 1.86 -12.57
C ASN A 201 29.46 0.50 -11.86
N ASP A 202 29.62 -0.61 -12.57
CA ASP A 202 29.55 -1.99 -12.05
C ASP A 202 28.22 -2.30 -11.35
N ILE A 203 27.11 -1.73 -11.83
CA ILE A 203 25.77 -2.01 -11.32
C ILE A 203 25.11 -3.02 -12.25
N LYS A 204 24.69 -4.16 -11.71
CA LYS A 204 23.98 -5.20 -12.48
C LYS A 204 22.55 -4.74 -12.77
N ILE A 205 22.10 -4.90 -14.02
CA ILE A 205 20.74 -4.58 -14.43
C ILE A 205 19.91 -5.86 -14.43
N SER A 206 18.78 -5.83 -13.70
CA SER A 206 17.74 -6.84 -13.73
C SER A 206 16.48 -6.24 -14.35
N MET A 207 15.76 -7.00 -15.18
CA MET A 207 14.50 -6.55 -15.77
C MET A 207 13.41 -7.60 -15.58
N ASP A 208 12.20 -7.11 -15.27
CA ASP A 208 11.05 -7.97 -15.05
C ASP A 208 10.73 -8.82 -16.27
N GLY A 209 10.31 -10.05 -16.05
CA GLY A 209 9.83 -10.91 -17.11
C GLY A 209 8.48 -10.42 -17.68
N LYS A 210 8.28 -10.52 -18.99
CA LYS A 210 7.01 -10.11 -19.62
C LYS A 210 5.82 -10.84 -18.99
N GLY A 211 4.88 -10.06 -18.43
CA GLY A 211 3.67 -10.59 -17.80
C GLY A 211 3.84 -11.14 -16.37
N ARG A 212 4.96 -10.86 -15.70
CA ARG A 212 5.24 -11.28 -14.33
C ARG A 212 5.12 -10.10 -13.36
N ALA A 213 3.92 -9.85 -12.88
CA ALA A 213 3.62 -8.77 -11.93
C ALA A 213 4.31 -8.92 -10.55
N LEU A 214 4.94 -10.06 -10.27
CA LEU A 214 5.63 -10.29 -8.99
C LEU A 214 7.11 -9.86 -9.02
N ASP A 215 7.65 -9.60 -10.20
CA ASP A 215 9.07 -9.33 -10.38
C ASP A 215 9.46 -7.90 -9.92
N ASN A 216 8.48 -6.99 -9.72
CA ASN A 216 8.70 -5.60 -9.24
C ASN A 216 7.67 -5.21 -8.14
N ILE A 217 7.38 -6.17 -7.27
CA ILE A 217 6.26 -6.09 -6.32
C ILE A 217 6.43 -4.97 -5.28
N PHE A 218 7.67 -4.61 -4.91
CA PHE A 218 7.92 -3.67 -3.82
C PHE A 218 7.65 -2.24 -4.26
N ILE A 219 8.07 -1.86 -5.46
CA ILE A 219 7.78 -0.53 -5.98
C ILE A 219 6.32 -0.41 -6.46
N GLU A 220 5.71 -1.49 -6.98
CA GLU A 220 4.26 -1.51 -7.24
C GLU A 220 3.46 -1.29 -5.95
N ARG A 221 3.91 -1.87 -4.84
CA ARG A 221 3.30 -1.65 -3.53
C ARG A 221 3.49 -0.21 -3.04
N LEU A 222 4.67 0.37 -3.28
CA LEU A 222 4.92 1.78 -3.00
C LEU A 222 3.96 2.69 -3.77
N TRP A 223 3.76 2.44 -5.08
CA TRP A 223 2.81 3.22 -5.89
C TRP A 223 1.39 3.17 -5.36
N ARG A 224 0.97 2.00 -4.92
CA ARG A 224 -0.35 1.88 -4.30
C ARG A 224 -0.43 2.73 -3.04
N SER A 225 0.59 2.72 -2.19
CA SER A 225 0.61 3.51 -0.97
C SER A 225 0.62 5.01 -1.27
N VAL A 226 1.51 5.49 -2.14
CA VAL A 226 1.58 6.89 -2.55
C VAL A 226 0.23 7.39 -3.11
N LYS A 227 -0.36 6.63 -4.03
CA LYS A 227 -1.61 7.06 -4.70
C LYS A 227 -2.81 7.03 -3.77
N VAL A 228 -2.94 6.00 -2.96
CA VAL A 228 -4.12 5.77 -2.13
C VAL A 228 -4.05 6.59 -0.84
N ASP A 229 -2.87 6.68 -0.23
CA ASP A 229 -2.71 7.36 1.06
C ASP A 229 -2.53 8.88 0.91
N TYR A 230 -2.05 9.35 -0.26
CA TYR A 230 -1.77 10.77 -0.47
C TYR A 230 -2.45 11.36 -1.72
N VAL A 231 -2.09 10.89 -2.93
CA VAL A 231 -2.42 11.58 -4.19
C VAL A 231 -3.93 11.72 -4.42
N TYR A 232 -4.70 10.64 -4.23
CA TYR A 232 -6.15 10.66 -4.46
C TYR A 232 -6.94 11.44 -3.41
N LEU A 233 -6.33 11.68 -2.24
CA LEU A 233 -6.92 12.47 -1.17
C LEU A 233 -6.56 13.96 -1.27
N ASN A 234 -5.45 14.27 -1.96
CA ASN A 234 -4.90 15.62 -2.06
C ASN A 234 -4.58 15.94 -3.53
N PRO A 235 -5.60 16.13 -4.40
CA PRO A 235 -5.37 16.45 -5.80
C PRO A 235 -4.75 17.85 -5.95
N ALA A 236 -3.48 17.88 -6.38
CA ALA A 236 -2.71 19.09 -6.51
C ALA A 236 -3.17 19.97 -7.71
N ASP A 237 -3.08 21.28 -7.56
CA ASP A 237 -3.38 22.24 -8.63
C ASP A 237 -2.21 22.38 -9.62
N ASP A 238 -0.99 22.30 -9.11
CA ASP A 238 0.24 22.42 -9.91
C ASP A 238 1.36 21.48 -9.44
N GLY A 239 2.47 21.46 -10.20
CA GLY A 239 3.61 20.60 -9.91
C GLY A 239 4.38 20.98 -8.64
N LEU A 240 4.36 22.24 -8.22
CA LEU A 240 5.05 22.70 -7.01
C LEU A 240 4.31 22.23 -5.77
N GLU A 241 2.99 22.32 -5.77
CA GLU A 241 2.13 21.81 -4.70
C GLU A 241 2.31 20.29 -4.58
N LEU A 242 2.24 19.56 -5.72
CA LEU A 242 2.49 18.12 -5.74
C LEU A 242 3.88 17.77 -5.20
N TYR A 243 4.93 18.50 -5.58
CA TYR A 243 6.29 18.26 -5.10
C TYR A 243 6.42 18.43 -3.59
N LYS A 244 5.85 19.50 -3.02
CA LYS A 244 5.88 19.77 -1.57
C LYS A 244 5.19 18.65 -0.80
N GLY A 245 4.01 18.27 -1.22
CA GLY A 245 3.26 17.23 -0.52
C GLY A 245 3.86 15.83 -0.67
N LEU A 246 4.43 15.49 -1.84
CA LEU A 246 5.18 14.24 -2.00
C LEU A 246 6.44 14.22 -1.13
N ARG A 247 7.13 15.36 -0.95
CA ARG A 247 8.29 15.48 -0.06
C ARG A 247 7.90 15.16 1.39
N GLU A 248 6.81 15.72 1.88
CA GLU A 248 6.29 15.43 3.22
C GLU A 248 5.84 13.96 3.34
N TYR A 249 5.18 13.45 2.31
CA TYR A 249 4.76 12.05 2.27
C TYR A 249 5.94 11.07 2.34
N PHE A 250 6.99 11.27 1.52
CA PHE A 250 8.15 10.38 1.51
C PHE A 250 9.01 10.52 2.76
N ASP A 251 9.05 11.70 3.37
CA ASP A 251 9.69 11.90 4.66
C ASP A 251 8.96 11.10 5.76
N ASP A 252 7.62 11.20 5.84
CA ASP A 252 6.80 10.41 6.76
C ASP A 252 6.93 8.90 6.49
N TYR A 253 6.87 8.48 5.22
CA TYR A 253 7.02 7.09 4.80
C TYR A 253 8.35 6.50 5.28
N ASN A 254 9.45 7.20 5.07
CA ASN A 254 10.79 6.73 5.40
C ASN A 254 11.09 6.75 6.90
N ASN A 255 10.61 7.78 7.62
CA ASN A 255 11.07 8.08 8.98
C ASN A 255 10.04 7.78 10.08
N HIS A 256 8.75 7.59 9.73
CA HIS A 256 7.69 7.47 10.74
C HIS A 256 6.70 6.32 10.50
N GLN A 257 6.61 5.78 9.29
CA GLN A 257 5.68 4.68 9.00
C GLN A 257 6.31 3.32 9.27
N ALA A 258 5.67 2.51 10.13
CA ALA A 258 6.04 1.10 10.32
C ALA A 258 5.53 0.23 9.17
N HIS A 259 6.39 -0.65 8.61
CA HIS A 259 6.07 -1.52 7.50
C HIS A 259 5.97 -2.99 7.90
N GLN A 260 4.83 -3.62 7.60
CA GLN A 260 4.58 -5.03 7.93
C GLN A 260 5.57 -5.98 7.23
N GLY A 261 5.97 -5.67 6.00
CA GLY A 261 6.91 -6.48 5.21
C GLY A 261 8.37 -6.44 5.69
N ILE A 262 8.66 -5.67 6.74
CA ILE A 262 9.96 -5.58 7.43
C ILE A 262 9.78 -5.64 8.95
N ASP A 263 8.95 -6.57 9.42
CA ASP A 263 8.71 -6.84 10.83
C ASP A 263 8.23 -5.61 11.62
N ARG A 264 7.41 -4.76 10.98
CA ARG A 264 6.88 -3.50 11.54
C ARG A 264 7.97 -2.47 11.90
N GLN A 265 9.15 -2.62 11.37
CA GLN A 265 10.20 -1.62 11.52
C GLN A 265 9.93 -0.39 10.64
N ILE A 266 10.54 0.72 11.00
CA ILE A 266 10.57 1.95 10.19
C ILE A 266 11.69 1.80 9.15
N PRO A 267 11.46 2.13 7.85
CA PRO A 267 12.43 1.95 6.78
C PRO A 267 13.83 2.51 7.08
N VAL A 268 13.92 3.73 7.59
CA VAL A 268 15.20 4.37 7.93
C VAL A 268 15.99 3.59 8.98
N ASN A 269 15.33 3.01 9.96
CA ASN A 269 16.02 2.25 11.01
C ASN A 269 16.61 0.97 10.43
N ARG A 270 15.84 0.24 9.61
CA ARG A 270 16.31 -0.97 8.95
C ARG A 270 17.41 -0.69 7.92
N PHE A 271 17.35 0.45 7.22
CA PHE A 271 18.37 0.86 6.28
C PHE A 271 19.69 1.18 6.98
N LYS A 272 19.66 1.87 8.13
CA LYS A 272 20.88 2.27 8.89
C LYS A 272 21.47 1.17 9.76
N GLN A 273 20.69 0.18 10.22
CA GLN A 273 21.16 -0.90 11.10
C GLN A 273 22.16 -1.86 10.43
N ALA A 274 22.22 -1.90 9.12
CA ALA A 274 23.05 -2.83 8.35
C ALA A 274 24.11 -2.11 7.47
N ALA A 275 24.31 -0.79 7.67
CA ALA A 275 25.30 0.03 6.97
C ALA A 275 26.60 0.16 7.84
#